data_7a1b75acc9c28b6be1cadcd8962c51f4
#
_entry.id   7a1b75acc9c28b6be1cadcd8962c51f4
#
_cell.length_a   1.000
_cell.length_b   1.000
_cell.length_c   1.000
_cell.angle_alpha   90.00
_cell.angle_beta   90.00
_cell.angle_gamma   90.00
#
_symmetry.space_group_name_H-M   'P 1'
#
loop_
_entity.id
_entity.type
_entity.pdbx_description
1 polymer ?
#
loop_
_entity_poly.entity_id
_entity_poly.type
_entity_poly.pdbx_seq_one_letter_code
_entity_poly.pdbx_strand_id
1 'polypeptide(L)'
;MRVSVVLCTHTLERYEDCRTAAESVLGQSHEDVELVLVSDGDDAVYERFEADFGDRSNVIVHRTEENVGLAAARNAGTSVATGDVFAFFDDDALADREWLAELVSVYEERDVPAAGGRMVPYWVAGKPSFLPAEFYWLVGVTHRGFGPDGDPDEAGEVRNTFGSNISFRRDVFESLGGFEKEIGGRTGEKNLQAEEPELCARMQREYGHGVYYTPDARVAHKVFDYRTDPGWLVDRAFWQGYSKRGMDVLVPESTGDESAFLRQLLCDSAPERVGDLVRSPSVAGCLQLLALFVLTGVVGAGYLYGVTVWG
;
A
#
# COMPACT_ATOMS: atom_id res chain seq x y z
N MET A 1 6.60 11.07 -20.63
CA MET A 1 7.13 11.01 -19.22
C MET A 1 7.49 9.57 -18.92
N ARG A 2 8.75 9.31 -18.60
CA ARG A 2 9.22 7.95 -18.29
C ARG A 2 8.87 7.57 -16.85
N VAL A 3 8.31 6.37 -16.68
CA VAL A 3 7.99 5.84 -15.34
C VAL A 3 8.90 4.66 -15.04
N SER A 4 9.65 4.72 -13.94
CA SER A 4 10.38 3.57 -13.39
C SER A 4 9.52 2.92 -12.32
N VAL A 5 9.12 1.67 -12.56
CA VAL A 5 8.39 0.87 -11.57
C VAL A 5 9.40 0.03 -10.80
N VAL A 6 9.44 0.22 -9.48
CA VAL A 6 10.32 -0.53 -8.57
C VAL A 6 9.54 -1.66 -7.93
N LEU A 7 9.96 -2.90 -8.19
CA LEU A 7 9.39 -4.13 -7.64
C LEU A 7 10.47 -4.89 -6.88
N CYS A 8 10.25 -5.11 -5.59
CA CYS A 8 11.19 -5.79 -4.69
C CYS A 8 10.64 -7.15 -4.26
N THR A 9 11.53 -8.16 -4.16
CA THR A 9 11.23 -9.42 -3.48
C THR A 9 12.49 -9.98 -2.82
N HIS A 10 12.33 -10.80 -1.79
CA HIS A 10 13.41 -11.38 -0.99
C HIS A 10 13.33 -12.91 -0.92
N THR A 11 12.45 -13.54 -1.71
CA THR A 11 12.23 -14.99 -1.62
C THR A 11 11.73 -15.59 -2.93
N LEU A 12 12.15 -16.80 -3.22
CA LEU A 12 11.64 -17.59 -4.34
C LEU A 12 10.26 -18.21 -4.06
N GLU A 13 9.79 -18.23 -2.80
CA GLU A 13 8.52 -18.90 -2.45
C GLU A 13 7.32 -18.35 -3.23
N ARG A 14 7.36 -17.05 -3.58
CA ARG A 14 6.32 -16.36 -4.36
C ARG A 14 6.82 -15.88 -5.73
N TYR A 15 7.87 -16.52 -6.24
CA TYR A 15 8.47 -16.05 -7.49
C TYR A 15 7.50 -16.00 -8.67
N GLU A 16 6.59 -16.97 -8.80
CA GLU A 16 5.60 -16.97 -9.89
C GLU A 16 4.58 -15.83 -9.76
N ASP A 17 4.25 -15.43 -8.52
CA ASP A 17 3.42 -14.24 -8.28
C ASP A 17 4.20 -12.98 -8.68
N CYS A 18 5.46 -12.86 -8.25
CA CYS A 18 6.36 -11.77 -8.61
C CYS A 18 6.58 -11.68 -10.14
N ARG A 19 6.78 -12.80 -10.82
CA ARG A 19 6.91 -12.86 -12.28
C ARG A 19 5.64 -12.35 -12.97
N THR A 20 4.47 -12.75 -12.46
CA THR A 20 3.19 -12.29 -13.00
C THR A 20 2.98 -10.80 -12.75
N ALA A 21 3.41 -10.29 -11.59
CA ALA A 21 3.43 -8.87 -11.26
C ALA A 21 4.31 -8.09 -12.25
N ALA A 22 5.55 -8.54 -12.47
CA ALA A 22 6.50 -7.94 -13.42
C ALA A 22 5.94 -7.90 -14.86
N GLU A 23 5.35 -9.01 -15.34
CA GLU A 23 4.73 -9.06 -16.66
C GLU A 23 3.51 -8.13 -16.78
N SER A 24 2.74 -7.91 -15.71
CA SER A 24 1.63 -6.95 -15.72
C SER A 24 2.12 -5.50 -15.88
N VAL A 25 3.29 -5.19 -15.32
CA VAL A 25 3.96 -3.88 -15.48
C VAL A 25 4.51 -3.73 -16.89
N LEU A 26 5.13 -4.77 -17.43
CA LEU A 26 5.69 -4.74 -18.80
C LEU A 26 4.60 -4.73 -19.89
N GLY A 27 3.36 -5.12 -19.54
CA GLY A 27 2.20 -5.13 -20.43
C GLY A 27 1.36 -3.85 -20.42
N GLN A 28 1.86 -2.75 -19.83
CA GLN A 28 1.14 -1.49 -19.74
C GLN A 28 0.91 -0.84 -21.12
N SER A 29 -0.17 -0.05 -21.23
CA SER A 29 -0.45 0.75 -22.45
C SER A 29 0.47 1.96 -22.57
N HIS A 30 1.01 2.47 -21.48
CA HIS A 30 2.05 3.49 -21.49
C HIS A 30 3.36 2.89 -21.99
N GLU A 31 3.96 3.49 -23.04
CA GLU A 31 5.10 2.88 -23.74
C GLU A 31 6.46 3.14 -23.03
N ASP A 32 6.60 4.27 -22.33
CA ASP A 32 7.88 4.68 -21.73
C ASP A 32 8.01 4.18 -20.29
N VAL A 33 8.04 2.85 -20.15
CA VAL A 33 8.13 2.12 -18.88
C VAL A 33 9.49 1.48 -18.71
N GLU A 34 10.09 1.70 -17.56
CA GLU A 34 11.25 0.98 -17.04
C GLU A 34 10.82 0.16 -15.82
N LEU A 35 11.14 -1.12 -15.82
CA LEU A 35 10.91 -1.98 -14.66
C LEU A 35 12.25 -2.22 -13.94
N VAL A 36 12.31 -1.90 -12.66
CA VAL A 36 13.46 -2.17 -11.80
C VAL A 36 13.09 -3.31 -10.85
N LEU A 37 13.65 -4.48 -11.09
CA LEU A 37 13.49 -5.68 -10.26
C LEU A 37 14.61 -5.72 -9.21
N VAL A 38 14.25 -5.72 -7.94
CA VAL A 38 15.21 -5.74 -6.84
C VAL A 38 15.12 -7.05 -6.08
N SER A 39 16.23 -7.80 -6.08
CA SER A 39 16.41 -8.93 -5.19
C SER A 39 17.00 -8.45 -3.86
N ASP A 40 16.22 -8.54 -2.79
CA ASP A 40 16.65 -8.08 -1.47
C ASP A 40 17.36 -9.18 -0.69
N GLY A 41 18.69 -9.30 -0.92
CA GLY A 41 19.57 -10.21 -0.21
C GLY A 41 19.44 -11.69 -0.58
N ASP A 42 18.89 -12.03 -1.76
CA ASP A 42 18.73 -13.41 -2.22
C ASP A 42 19.34 -13.60 -3.61
N ASP A 43 20.48 -14.28 -3.68
CA ASP A 43 21.20 -14.53 -4.95
C ASP A 43 20.37 -15.40 -5.91
N ALA A 44 19.57 -16.33 -5.41
CA ALA A 44 18.77 -17.20 -6.25
C ALA A 44 17.60 -16.45 -6.90
N VAL A 45 17.02 -15.47 -6.21
CA VAL A 45 16.06 -14.53 -6.81
C VAL A 45 16.73 -13.69 -7.88
N TYR A 46 17.92 -13.14 -7.59
CA TYR A 46 18.67 -12.35 -8.57
C TYR A 46 18.97 -13.14 -9.84
N GLU A 47 19.55 -14.34 -9.72
CA GLU A 47 19.85 -15.21 -10.84
C GLU A 47 18.57 -15.54 -11.66
N ARG A 48 17.46 -15.72 -10.98
CA ARG A 48 16.19 -16.00 -11.65
C ARG A 48 15.64 -14.78 -12.38
N PHE A 49 15.77 -13.58 -11.83
CA PHE A 49 15.40 -12.34 -12.52
C PHE A 49 16.26 -12.12 -13.76
N GLU A 50 17.57 -12.32 -13.66
CA GLU A 50 18.49 -12.21 -14.80
C GLU A 50 18.11 -13.21 -15.91
N ALA A 51 17.76 -14.46 -15.55
CA ALA A 51 17.37 -15.47 -16.52
C ALA A 51 16.05 -15.16 -17.24
N ASP A 52 15.06 -14.61 -16.52
CA ASP A 52 13.71 -14.40 -17.06
C ASP A 52 13.55 -13.01 -17.72
N PHE A 53 14.33 -12.00 -17.30
CA PHE A 53 14.14 -10.60 -17.70
C PHE A 53 15.39 -9.86 -18.13
N GLY A 54 16.61 -10.37 -17.88
CA GLY A 54 17.86 -9.65 -18.08
C GLY A 54 18.13 -9.22 -19.53
N ASP A 55 17.57 -9.91 -20.52
CA ASP A 55 17.70 -9.55 -21.95
C ASP A 55 16.76 -8.41 -22.39
N ARG A 56 15.85 -7.93 -21.55
CA ARG A 56 14.89 -6.89 -21.90
C ARG A 56 15.49 -5.50 -21.69
N SER A 57 15.50 -4.68 -22.73
CA SER A 57 16.14 -3.35 -22.74
C SER A 57 15.51 -2.33 -21.78
N ASN A 58 14.28 -2.57 -21.33
CA ASN A 58 13.54 -1.73 -20.41
C ASN A 58 13.41 -2.35 -18.99
N VAL A 59 14.25 -3.35 -18.67
CA VAL A 59 14.33 -3.96 -17.36
C VAL A 59 15.74 -3.76 -16.78
N ILE A 60 15.81 -3.36 -15.53
CA ILE A 60 17.01 -3.32 -14.72
C ILE A 60 16.86 -4.37 -13.62
N VAL A 61 17.79 -5.31 -13.54
CA VAL A 61 17.87 -6.24 -12.42
C VAL A 61 18.93 -5.75 -11.45
N HIS A 62 18.53 -5.53 -10.20
CA HIS A 62 19.39 -5.04 -9.13
C HIS A 62 19.33 -5.98 -7.92
N ARG A 63 20.41 -6.04 -7.13
CA ARG A 63 20.44 -6.79 -5.88
C ARG A 63 21.07 -5.99 -4.76
N THR A 64 20.61 -6.23 -3.54
CA THR A 64 21.31 -5.82 -2.31
C THR A 64 22.22 -6.95 -1.82
N GLU A 65 23.29 -6.63 -1.11
CA GLU A 65 24.25 -7.64 -0.63
C GLU A 65 23.65 -8.53 0.48
N GLU A 66 22.66 -8.00 1.22
CA GLU A 66 21.94 -8.69 2.29
C GLU A 66 20.48 -8.22 2.30
N ASN A 67 19.59 -8.91 3.00
CA ASN A 67 18.21 -8.47 3.18
C ASN A 67 18.19 -7.20 4.05
N VAL A 68 17.95 -6.06 3.40
CA VAL A 68 17.96 -4.74 4.02
C VAL A 68 16.55 -4.25 4.38
N GLY A 69 15.53 -5.00 4.01
CA GLY A 69 14.12 -4.69 4.22
C GLY A 69 13.50 -3.80 3.14
N LEU A 70 12.16 -3.83 3.05
CA LEU A 70 11.41 -3.27 1.92
C LEU A 70 11.73 -1.80 1.62
N ALA A 71 11.76 -0.93 2.63
CA ALA A 71 12.05 0.50 2.46
C ALA A 71 13.44 0.74 1.86
N ALA A 72 14.47 0.04 2.37
CA ALA A 72 15.83 0.16 1.86
C ALA A 72 15.99 -0.49 0.47
N ALA A 73 15.32 -1.60 0.20
CA ALA A 73 15.31 -2.24 -1.11
C ALA A 73 14.63 -1.36 -2.17
N ARG A 74 13.51 -0.70 -1.85
CA ARG A 74 12.88 0.30 -2.73
C ARG A 74 13.82 1.48 -3.02
N ASN A 75 14.52 2.00 -2.01
CA ASN A 75 15.54 3.04 -2.19
C ASN A 75 16.70 2.56 -3.07
N ALA A 76 17.15 1.31 -2.90
CA ALA A 76 18.18 0.74 -3.77
C ALA A 76 17.70 0.66 -5.23
N GLY A 77 16.46 0.25 -5.45
CA GLY A 77 15.85 0.25 -6.78
C GLY A 77 15.77 1.63 -7.42
N THR A 78 15.36 2.66 -6.67
CA THR A 78 15.30 4.03 -7.20
C THR A 78 16.68 4.60 -7.52
N SER A 79 17.74 4.14 -6.84
CA SER A 79 19.11 4.61 -7.09
C SER A 79 19.66 4.23 -8.48
N VAL A 80 19.10 3.20 -9.10
CA VAL A 80 19.47 2.74 -10.46
C VAL A 80 18.40 3.08 -11.52
N ALA A 81 17.24 3.56 -11.09
CA ALA A 81 16.14 3.96 -11.94
C ALA A 81 16.42 5.26 -12.70
N THR A 82 15.89 5.39 -13.92
CA THR A 82 16.15 6.53 -14.82
C THR A 82 14.90 7.36 -15.15
N GLY A 83 13.71 6.96 -14.69
CA GLY A 83 12.45 7.62 -14.98
C GLY A 83 12.27 8.99 -14.35
N ASP A 84 11.33 9.76 -14.87
CA ASP A 84 10.89 11.05 -14.33
C ASP A 84 9.99 10.89 -13.10
N VAL A 85 9.35 9.71 -13.02
CA VAL A 85 8.46 9.28 -11.94
C VAL A 85 8.89 7.90 -11.44
N PHE A 86 8.95 7.74 -10.13
CA PHE A 86 9.14 6.46 -9.47
C PHE A 86 7.80 5.93 -8.98
N ALA A 87 7.37 4.78 -9.48
CA ALA A 87 6.20 4.06 -9.02
C ALA A 87 6.63 2.81 -8.26
N PHE A 88 5.92 2.48 -7.18
CA PHE A 88 6.23 1.31 -6.36
C PHE A 88 5.17 0.24 -6.54
N PHE A 89 5.64 -1.01 -6.58
CA PHE A 89 4.81 -2.16 -6.88
C PHE A 89 5.24 -3.37 -6.07
N ASP A 90 4.28 -4.17 -5.57
CA ASP A 90 4.57 -5.33 -4.75
C ASP A 90 4.55 -6.64 -5.56
N ASP A 91 5.23 -7.66 -5.07
CA ASP A 91 5.37 -8.97 -5.72
C ASP A 91 4.07 -9.80 -5.75
N ASP A 92 3.02 -9.34 -5.06
CA ASP A 92 1.70 -9.96 -5.00
C ASP A 92 0.59 -9.07 -5.60
N ALA A 93 0.96 -8.16 -6.50
CA ALA A 93 0.07 -7.24 -7.16
C ALA A 93 -0.04 -7.51 -8.68
N LEU A 94 -1.13 -7.06 -9.29
CA LEU A 94 -1.39 -7.13 -10.74
C LEU A 94 -1.90 -5.77 -11.20
N ALA A 95 -1.16 -5.12 -12.09
CA ALA A 95 -1.56 -3.84 -12.64
C ALA A 95 -2.63 -4.00 -13.72
N ASP A 96 -3.68 -3.17 -13.69
CA ASP A 96 -4.55 -2.99 -14.84
C ASP A 96 -3.74 -2.39 -16.00
N ARG A 97 -4.11 -2.71 -17.22
CA ARG A 97 -3.36 -2.32 -18.42
C ARG A 97 -3.14 -0.81 -18.55
N GLU A 98 -4.10 -0.02 -18.10
CA GLU A 98 -4.07 1.45 -18.17
C GLU A 98 -3.48 2.09 -16.90
N TRP A 99 -3.04 1.32 -15.92
CA TRP A 99 -2.60 1.82 -14.62
C TRP A 99 -1.57 2.95 -14.72
N LEU A 100 -0.49 2.76 -15.49
CA LEU A 100 0.55 3.78 -15.65
C LEU A 100 0.10 4.96 -16.50
N ALA A 101 -0.74 4.72 -17.51
CA ALA A 101 -1.31 5.80 -18.32
C ALA A 101 -2.17 6.74 -17.47
N GLU A 102 -2.98 6.19 -16.56
CA GLU A 102 -3.80 6.96 -15.63
C GLU A 102 -2.95 7.76 -14.62
N LEU A 103 -1.87 7.18 -14.09
CA LEU A 103 -0.93 7.92 -13.23
C LEU A 103 -0.21 9.04 -13.98
N VAL A 104 0.26 8.78 -15.19
CA VAL A 104 0.95 9.78 -16.02
C VAL A 104 0.02 10.93 -16.39
N SER A 105 -1.25 10.65 -16.73
CA SER A 105 -2.25 11.69 -17.01
C SER A 105 -2.40 12.67 -15.83
N VAL A 106 -2.38 12.16 -14.59
CA VAL A 106 -2.41 13.03 -13.40
C VAL A 106 -1.22 14.00 -13.39
N TYR A 107 0.00 13.51 -13.64
CA TYR A 107 1.19 14.36 -13.64
C TYR A 107 1.26 15.34 -14.80
N GLU A 108 0.67 15.01 -15.95
CA GLU A 108 0.60 15.88 -17.12
C GLU A 108 -0.45 16.97 -16.97
N GLU A 109 -1.56 16.67 -16.30
CA GLU A 109 -2.66 17.61 -16.10
C GLU A 109 -2.52 18.48 -14.85
N ARG A 110 -1.71 18.04 -13.87
CA ARG A 110 -1.63 18.64 -12.54
C ARG A 110 -0.18 18.76 -12.07
N ASP A 111 0.09 19.85 -11.38
CA ASP A 111 1.38 20.03 -10.70
C ASP A 111 1.32 19.42 -9.29
N VAL A 112 1.39 18.08 -9.24
CA VAL A 112 1.34 17.33 -7.98
C VAL A 112 2.65 16.59 -7.73
N PRO A 113 3.10 16.47 -6.46
CA PRO A 113 4.34 15.80 -6.11
C PRO A 113 4.24 14.27 -6.18
N ALA A 114 3.04 13.74 -5.95
CA ALA A 114 2.78 12.30 -5.91
C ALA A 114 1.38 11.98 -6.42
N ALA A 115 1.25 10.79 -7.02
CA ALA A 115 -0.02 10.23 -7.45
C ALA A 115 -0.12 8.75 -7.05
N GLY A 116 -1.34 8.29 -6.87
CA GLY A 116 -1.61 6.88 -6.57
C GLY A 116 -3.03 6.51 -6.93
N GLY A 117 -3.35 5.24 -6.82
CA GLY A 117 -4.63 4.75 -7.31
C GLY A 117 -5.31 3.73 -6.40
N ARG A 118 -6.34 3.13 -6.95
CA ARG A 118 -7.19 2.16 -6.28
C ARG A 118 -6.52 0.80 -6.19
N MET A 119 -6.49 0.23 -4.99
CA MET A 119 -6.19 -1.18 -4.78
C MET A 119 -7.48 -1.99 -4.76
N VAL A 120 -7.62 -2.93 -5.67
CA VAL A 120 -8.79 -3.83 -5.71
C VAL A 120 -8.42 -5.23 -5.19
N PRO A 121 -9.30 -5.92 -4.45
CA PRO A 121 -8.97 -7.22 -3.90
C PRO A 121 -9.03 -8.33 -4.98
N TYR A 122 -7.95 -9.08 -5.11
CA TYR A 122 -7.94 -10.37 -5.80
C TYR A 122 -7.98 -11.50 -4.75
N TRP A 123 -9.19 -11.97 -4.44
CA TRP A 123 -9.40 -13.00 -3.42
C TRP A 123 -8.97 -14.37 -3.91
N VAL A 124 -7.79 -14.86 -3.50
CA VAL A 124 -7.25 -16.16 -3.94
C VAL A 124 -8.11 -17.33 -3.47
N ALA A 125 -8.56 -17.30 -2.21
CA ALA A 125 -9.41 -18.34 -1.62
C ALA A 125 -10.89 -17.95 -1.49
N GLY A 126 -11.29 -16.85 -2.15
CA GLY A 126 -12.63 -16.29 -2.06
C GLY A 126 -12.78 -15.22 -0.97
N LYS A 127 -13.77 -14.34 -1.15
CA LYS A 127 -14.05 -13.24 -0.23
C LYS A 127 -14.60 -13.75 1.10
N PRO A 128 -13.99 -13.41 2.25
CA PRO A 128 -14.54 -13.79 3.56
C PRO A 128 -15.85 -13.05 3.83
N SER A 129 -16.90 -13.79 4.16
CA SER A 129 -18.25 -13.22 4.36
C SER A 129 -18.36 -12.33 5.60
N PHE A 130 -17.45 -12.48 6.56
CA PHE A 130 -17.44 -11.75 7.83
C PHE A 130 -16.64 -10.44 7.80
N LEU A 131 -15.72 -10.25 6.81
CA LEU A 131 -14.87 -9.06 6.75
C LEU A 131 -15.65 -7.89 6.16
N PRO A 132 -15.88 -6.80 6.92
CA PRO A 132 -16.55 -5.62 6.41
C PRO A 132 -15.61 -4.79 5.52
N ALA A 133 -16.18 -4.14 4.50
CA ALA A 133 -15.39 -3.38 3.51
C ALA A 133 -14.62 -2.19 4.12
N GLU A 134 -15.04 -1.69 5.26
CA GLU A 134 -14.37 -0.64 6.03
C GLU A 134 -13.00 -1.09 6.58
N PHE A 135 -12.76 -2.39 6.67
CA PHE A 135 -11.51 -2.99 7.15
C PHE A 135 -10.66 -3.64 6.04
N TYR A 136 -10.95 -3.41 4.77
CA TYR A 136 -10.15 -3.95 3.66
C TYR A 136 -8.71 -3.45 3.65
N TRP A 137 -8.44 -2.30 4.27
CA TRP A 137 -7.07 -1.81 4.44
C TRP A 137 -6.17 -2.76 5.24
N LEU A 138 -6.73 -3.63 6.11
CA LEU A 138 -5.96 -4.67 6.80
C LEU A 138 -5.33 -5.67 5.84
N VAL A 139 -5.97 -5.91 4.71
CA VAL A 139 -5.49 -6.83 3.66
C VAL A 139 -4.87 -6.08 2.47
N GLY A 140 -4.56 -4.79 2.63
CA GLY A 140 -3.83 -4.01 1.63
C GLY A 140 -4.65 -3.54 0.44
N VAL A 141 -5.97 -3.36 0.60
CA VAL A 141 -6.83 -2.87 -0.49
C VAL A 141 -7.67 -1.67 -0.07
N THR A 142 -8.09 -0.90 -1.06
CA THR A 142 -8.95 0.28 -0.87
C THR A 142 -10.21 -0.10 -0.13
N HIS A 143 -10.47 0.58 0.97
CA HIS A 143 -11.58 0.31 1.87
C HIS A 143 -12.73 1.28 1.65
N ARG A 144 -13.91 0.94 2.15
CA ARG A 144 -15.04 1.86 2.24
C ARG A 144 -14.68 3.02 3.19
N GLY A 145 -14.89 4.24 2.73
CA GLY A 145 -14.48 5.45 3.46
C GLY A 145 -13.05 5.90 3.16
N PHE A 146 -12.38 5.32 2.16
CA PHE A 146 -11.15 5.84 1.58
C PHE A 146 -11.48 6.85 0.48
N GLY A 147 -10.52 7.72 0.14
CA GLY A 147 -10.67 8.71 -0.93
C GLY A 147 -11.03 10.10 -0.43
N PRO A 148 -11.12 11.07 -1.32
CA PRO A 148 -11.58 12.42 -0.98
C PRO A 148 -12.96 12.36 -0.34
N ASP A 149 -13.14 13.04 0.79
CA ASP A 149 -14.39 13.05 1.56
C ASP A 149 -14.95 11.63 1.91
N GLY A 150 -14.08 10.60 1.84
CA GLY A 150 -14.44 9.22 2.12
C GLY A 150 -15.12 8.49 0.97
N ASP A 151 -15.05 9.02 -0.26
CA ASP A 151 -15.57 8.36 -1.46
C ASP A 151 -14.42 7.75 -2.28
N PRO A 152 -14.31 6.40 -2.36
CA PRO A 152 -13.27 5.74 -3.13
C PRO A 152 -13.46 5.81 -4.65
N ASP A 153 -14.60 6.32 -5.14
CA ASP A 153 -14.89 6.50 -6.56
C ASP A 153 -14.56 7.92 -7.04
N GLU A 154 -14.23 8.85 -6.14
CA GLU A 154 -13.81 10.19 -6.47
C GLU A 154 -12.30 10.36 -6.53
N ALA A 155 -11.82 11.17 -7.49
CA ALA A 155 -10.41 11.55 -7.61
C ALA A 155 -10.13 12.83 -6.81
N GLY A 156 -8.97 12.89 -6.17
CA GLY A 156 -8.57 14.06 -5.40
C GLY A 156 -7.43 13.78 -4.44
N GLU A 157 -7.10 14.77 -3.62
CA GLU A 157 -5.99 14.67 -2.68
C GLU A 157 -6.35 13.81 -1.47
N VAL A 158 -5.45 12.88 -1.14
CA VAL A 158 -5.50 12.03 0.06
C VAL A 158 -4.16 12.08 0.79
N ARG A 159 -4.12 11.68 2.06
CA ARG A 159 -2.87 11.65 2.83
C ARG A 159 -1.81 10.75 2.20
N ASN A 160 -2.18 9.52 1.88
CA ASN A 160 -1.34 8.52 1.23
C ASN A 160 -2.20 7.48 0.52
N THR A 161 -1.62 6.76 -0.44
CA THR A 161 -2.19 5.54 -1.02
C THR A 161 -1.39 4.31 -0.52
N PHE A 162 -1.62 3.16 -1.12
CA PHE A 162 -0.95 1.91 -0.73
C PHE A 162 0.40 1.78 -1.42
N GLY A 163 1.38 1.17 -0.78
CA GLY A 163 2.74 1.00 -1.27
C GLY A 163 2.88 0.29 -2.61
N SER A 164 1.87 -0.49 -2.99
CA SER A 164 1.81 -1.15 -4.30
C SER A 164 1.09 -0.32 -5.38
N ASN A 165 0.63 0.88 -5.06
CA ASN A 165 -0.01 1.80 -6.01
C ASN A 165 0.20 3.26 -5.56
N ILE A 166 1.46 3.63 -5.43
CA ILE A 166 1.91 4.99 -5.13
C ILE A 166 3.08 5.34 -6.03
N SER A 167 3.13 6.58 -6.45
CA SER A 167 4.23 7.12 -7.26
C SER A 167 4.58 8.53 -6.83
N PHE A 168 5.81 8.93 -7.10
CA PHE A 168 6.35 10.26 -6.78
C PHE A 168 7.11 10.79 -8.00
N ARG A 169 7.08 12.11 -8.20
CA ARG A 169 8.07 12.74 -9.08
C ARG A 169 9.47 12.43 -8.57
N ARG A 170 10.39 12.16 -9.46
CA ARG A 170 11.77 11.81 -9.12
C ARG A 170 12.44 12.87 -8.25
N ASP A 171 12.36 14.13 -8.65
CA ASP A 171 12.96 15.25 -7.94
C ASP A 171 12.38 15.41 -6.52
N VAL A 172 11.08 15.18 -6.34
CA VAL A 172 10.41 15.17 -5.04
C VAL A 172 10.93 14.02 -4.18
N PHE A 173 10.94 12.78 -4.72
CA PHE A 173 11.39 11.61 -3.98
C PHE A 173 12.86 11.74 -3.55
N GLU A 174 13.73 12.21 -4.44
CA GLU A 174 15.14 12.44 -4.18
C GLU A 174 15.37 13.56 -3.15
N SER A 175 14.62 14.66 -3.23
CA SER A 175 14.72 15.77 -2.26
C SER A 175 14.32 15.38 -0.86
N LEU A 176 13.32 14.48 -0.74
CA LEU A 176 12.89 13.92 0.54
C LEU A 176 13.86 12.86 1.09
N GLY A 177 14.83 12.38 0.29
CA GLY A 177 15.79 11.36 0.70
C GLY A 177 15.24 9.93 0.68
N GLY A 178 14.10 9.71 0.03
CA GLY A 178 13.47 8.40 -0.12
C GLY A 178 12.75 7.92 1.15
N PHE A 179 12.48 6.61 1.20
CA PHE A 179 11.85 5.96 2.36
C PHE A 179 12.81 5.91 3.56
N GLU A 180 12.26 6.11 4.75
CA GLU A 180 13.01 5.96 6.00
C GLU A 180 13.28 4.47 6.28
N LYS A 181 14.58 4.10 6.36
CA LYS A 181 15.01 2.70 6.45
C LYS A 181 14.70 2.04 7.79
N GLU A 182 14.54 2.84 8.84
CA GLU A 182 14.20 2.34 10.17
C GLU A 182 12.69 2.11 10.36
N ILE A 183 11.90 2.60 9.41
CA ILE A 183 10.44 2.45 9.35
C ILE A 183 10.13 1.53 8.17
N GLY A 184 9.42 0.48 8.41
CA GLY A 184 9.01 -0.48 7.38
C GLY A 184 9.46 -1.89 7.69
N GLY A 185 8.47 -2.75 7.88
CA GLY A 185 8.67 -4.15 8.13
C GLY A 185 8.94 -4.50 9.59
N ARG A 186 9.34 -5.75 9.79
CA ARG A 186 9.56 -6.33 11.11
C ARG A 186 11.03 -6.24 11.47
N THR A 187 11.39 -5.29 12.33
CA THR A 187 12.74 -5.18 12.90
C THR A 187 12.69 -5.68 14.35
N GLY A 188 13.06 -6.94 14.58
CA GLY A 188 12.98 -7.58 15.88
C GLY A 188 11.54 -7.75 16.36
N GLU A 189 11.21 -7.21 17.55
CA GLU A 189 9.85 -7.25 18.13
C GLU A 189 8.93 -6.12 17.62
N LYS A 190 9.47 -5.13 16.89
CA LYS A 190 8.72 -3.99 16.38
C LYS A 190 8.26 -4.27 14.95
N ASN A 191 6.95 -4.18 14.71
CA ASN A 191 6.34 -4.29 13.41
C ASN A 191 5.73 -2.94 13.04
N LEU A 192 6.57 -2.02 12.55
CA LEU A 192 6.17 -0.72 12.05
C LEU A 192 5.94 -0.82 10.55
N GLN A 193 4.70 -0.67 10.14
CA GLN A 193 4.29 -0.63 8.73
C GLN A 193 3.75 0.77 8.46
N ALA A 194 4.63 1.68 8.17
CA ALA A 194 4.29 3.08 8.01
C ALA A 194 5.25 3.83 7.08
N GLU A 195 5.99 3.11 6.22
CA GLU A 195 6.97 3.71 5.32
C GLU A 195 6.34 4.70 4.32
N GLU A 196 5.21 4.34 3.73
CA GLU A 196 4.51 5.24 2.81
C GLU A 196 3.84 6.42 3.56
N PRO A 197 3.08 6.20 4.66
CA PRO A 197 2.55 7.29 5.46
C PRO A 197 3.61 8.27 5.97
N GLU A 198 4.80 7.77 6.33
CA GLU A 198 5.91 8.60 6.80
C GLU A 198 6.46 9.50 5.68
N LEU A 199 6.76 8.90 4.51
CA LEU A 199 7.26 9.65 3.36
C LEU A 199 6.21 10.69 2.90
N CYS A 200 4.94 10.31 2.84
CA CYS A 200 3.85 11.20 2.47
C CYS A 200 3.68 12.36 3.47
N ALA A 201 3.86 12.11 4.77
CA ALA A 201 3.80 13.17 5.79
C ALA A 201 4.97 14.16 5.65
N ARG A 202 6.20 13.69 5.35
CA ARG A 202 7.32 14.58 5.00
C ARG A 202 7.03 15.39 3.74
N MET A 203 6.49 14.74 2.70
CA MET A 203 6.10 15.40 1.47
C MET A 203 5.05 16.49 1.72
N GLN A 204 4.00 16.18 2.46
CA GLN A 204 2.94 17.14 2.79
C GLN A 204 3.48 18.35 3.55
N ARG A 205 4.40 18.14 4.49
CA ARG A 205 5.04 19.23 5.23
C ARG A 205 5.89 20.13 4.34
N GLU A 206 6.63 19.56 3.37
CA GLU A 206 7.56 20.31 2.52
C GLU A 206 6.87 20.97 1.32
N TYR A 207 5.93 20.27 0.71
CA TYR A 207 5.27 20.70 -0.54
C TYR A 207 3.84 21.21 -0.34
N GLY A 208 3.23 20.98 0.83
CA GLY A 208 1.85 21.40 1.13
C GLY A 208 0.77 20.57 0.45
N HIS A 209 1.13 19.44 -0.17
CA HIS A 209 0.24 18.56 -0.93
C HIS A 209 0.32 17.11 -0.43
N GLY A 210 -0.82 16.43 -0.40
CA GLY A 210 -0.89 14.98 -0.25
C GLY A 210 -0.65 14.24 -1.56
N VAL A 211 -1.03 12.98 -1.60
CA VAL A 211 -1.01 12.16 -2.81
C VAL A 211 -2.28 12.40 -3.61
N TYR A 212 -2.17 12.70 -4.90
CA TYR A 212 -3.35 12.76 -5.75
C TYR A 212 -3.84 11.35 -6.08
N TYR A 213 -4.99 11.00 -5.54
CA TYR A 213 -5.64 9.72 -5.78
C TYR A 213 -6.48 9.76 -7.06
N THR A 214 -6.31 8.79 -7.94
CA THR A 214 -7.21 8.53 -9.08
C THR A 214 -7.76 7.10 -9.01
N PRO A 215 -9.10 6.92 -8.98
CA PRO A 215 -9.72 5.60 -8.88
C PRO A 215 -9.51 4.74 -10.14
N ASP A 216 -9.11 5.34 -11.25
CA ASP A 216 -8.92 4.67 -12.53
C ASP A 216 -7.53 4.01 -12.64
N ALA A 217 -6.51 4.49 -11.92
CA ALA A 217 -5.23 3.81 -11.78
C ALA A 217 -5.37 2.59 -10.86
N ARG A 218 -5.75 1.44 -11.41
CA ARG A 218 -6.12 0.25 -10.65
C ARG A 218 -5.01 -0.78 -10.58
N VAL A 219 -4.83 -1.31 -9.37
CA VAL A 219 -3.96 -2.45 -9.10
C VAL A 219 -4.73 -3.49 -8.30
N ALA A 220 -4.75 -4.73 -8.77
CA ALA A 220 -5.32 -5.84 -8.04
C ALA A 220 -4.27 -6.42 -7.08
N HIS A 221 -4.60 -6.52 -5.79
CA HIS A 221 -3.74 -7.09 -4.76
C HIS A 221 -4.20 -8.50 -4.41
N LYS A 222 -3.30 -9.48 -4.47
CA LYS A 222 -3.60 -10.87 -4.13
C LYS A 222 -3.79 -11.02 -2.63
N VAL A 223 -5.02 -11.27 -2.23
CA VAL A 223 -5.36 -11.58 -0.84
C VAL A 223 -5.31 -13.09 -0.68
N PHE A 224 -4.16 -13.58 -0.20
CA PHE A 224 -3.94 -15.00 0.04
C PHE A 224 -4.81 -15.52 1.18
N ASP A 225 -4.96 -16.84 1.23
CA ASP A 225 -5.82 -17.55 2.19
C ASP A 225 -5.52 -17.15 3.64
N TYR A 226 -4.24 -17.16 4.04
CA TYR A 226 -3.83 -16.81 5.40
C TYR A 226 -4.23 -15.38 5.81
N ARG A 227 -4.36 -14.42 4.87
CA ARG A 227 -4.79 -13.04 5.14
C ARG A 227 -6.29 -12.92 5.42
N THR A 228 -7.05 -13.98 5.15
CA THR A 228 -8.49 -14.04 5.45
C THR A 228 -8.79 -14.83 6.74
N ASP A 229 -7.77 -15.37 7.40
CA ASP A 229 -7.91 -16.00 8.71
C ASP A 229 -8.25 -14.98 9.79
N PRO A 230 -9.28 -15.23 10.62
CA PRO A 230 -9.67 -14.29 11.67
C PRO A 230 -8.57 -14.00 12.69
N GLY A 231 -7.72 -14.98 13.01
CA GLY A 231 -6.60 -14.79 13.94
C GLY A 231 -5.54 -13.87 13.34
N TRP A 232 -5.22 -14.06 12.06
CA TRP A 232 -4.30 -13.18 11.34
C TRP A 232 -4.85 -11.74 11.27
N LEU A 233 -6.15 -11.56 10.98
CA LEU A 233 -6.77 -10.23 10.92
C LEU A 233 -6.75 -9.52 12.29
N VAL A 234 -6.94 -10.23 13.38
CA VAL A 234 -6.84 -9.70 14.74
C VAL A 234 -5.39 -9.29 15.04
N ASP A 235 -4.41 -10.15 14.75
CA ASP A 235 -2.98 -9.81 14.93
C ASP A 235 -2.61 -8.58 14.09
N ARG A 236 -3.01 -8.57 12.82
CA ARG A 236 -2.76 -7.44 11.92
C ARG A 236 -3.39 -6.14 12.42
N ALA A 237 -4.64 -6.18 12.89
CA ALA A 237 -5.34 -5.01 13.43
C ALA A 237 -4.63 -4.46 14.68
N PHE A 238 -4.14 -5.33 15.56
CA PHE A 238 -3.37 -4.92 16.75
C PHE A 238 -2.09 -4.17 16.36
N TRP A 239 -1.27 -4.76 15.47
CA TRP A 239 -0.02 -4.14 15.04
C TRP A 239 -0.22 -2.86 14.22
N GLN A 240 -1.32 -2.76 13.50
CA GLN A 240 -1.70 -1.50 12.84
C GLN A 240 -2.03 -0.41 13.86
N GLY A 241 -2.74 -0.73 14.93
CA GLY A 241 -2.96 0.21 16.03
C GLY A 241 -1.65 0.68 16.68
N TYR A 242 -0.73 -0.26 16.92
CA TYR A 242 0.62 0.04 17.41
C TYR A 242 1.40 0.96 16.48
N SER A 243 1.37 0.67 15.16
CA SER A 243 2.06 1.48 14.14
C SER A 243 1.49 2.90 14.07
N LYS A 244 0.17 3.07 14.22
CA LYS A 244 -0.46 4.40 14.29
C LYS A 244 0.10 5.21 15.46
N ARG A 245 0.24 4.62 16.66
CA ARG A 245 0.86 5.33 17.79
C ARG A 245 2.32 5.65 17.52
N GLY A 246 3.09 4.74 16.90
CA GLY A 246 4.46 5.02 16.49
C GLY A 246 4.55 6.24 15.56
N MET A 247 3.65 6.33 14.59
CA MET A 247 3.57 7.48 13.68
C MET A 247 3.22 8.78 14.40
N ASP A 248 2.29 8.77 15.37
CA ASP A 248 1.97 9.96 16.18
C ASP A 248 3.21 10.54 16.89
N VAL A 249 4.13 9.66 17.28
CA VAL A 249 5.36 10.08 17.98
C VAL A 249 6.45 10.52 17.01
N LEU A 250 6.62 9.78 15.89
CA LEU A 250 7.67 10.03 14.92
C LEU A 250 7.34 11.20 14.00
N VAL A 251 6.07 11.37 13.64
CA VAL A 251 5.57 12.43 12.75
C VAL A 251 4.29 13.04 13.33
N PRO A 252 4.40 13.88 14.38
CA PRO A 252 3.24 14.37 15.17
C PRO A 252 2.15 15.06 14.35
N GLU A 253 2.48 15.61 13.19
CA GLU A 253 1.54 16.34 12.34
C GLU A 253 0.78 15.43 11.35
N SER A 254 1.10 14.12 11.32
CA SER A 254 0.44 13.16 10.43
C SER A 254 -0.92 12.65 10.96
N THR A 255 -1.34 13.10 12.14
CA THR A 255 -2.51 12.61 12.86
C THR A 255 -3.72 13.52 12.66
N GLY A 256 -4.75 13.01 12.06
CA GLY A 256 -6.03 13.72 11.83
C GLY A 256 -7.10 12.79 11.26
N ASP A 257 -6.69 11.97 10.31
CA ASP A 257 -7.59 11.10 9.55
C ASP A 257 -8.13 9.92 10.39
N GLU A 258 -7.38 9.48 11.42
CA GLU A 258 -7.82 8.40 12.31
C GLU A 258 -9.08 8.76 13.09
N SER A 259 -9.19 10.00 13.55
CA SER A 259 -10.39 10.48 14.26
C SER A 259 -11.57 10.65 13.32
N ALA A 260 -11.32 11.09 12.08
CA ALA A 260 -12.32 11.20 11.03
C ALA A 260 -12.83 9.80 10.61
N PHE A 261 -11.92 8.85 10.38
CA PHE A 261 -12.26 7.47 10.08
C PHE A 261 -13.09 6.82 11.20
N LEU A 262 -12.67 6.96 12.46
CA LEU A 262 -13.41 6.41 13.60
C LEU A 262 -14.81 7.03 13.73
N ARG A 263 -14.92 8.34 13.51
CA ARG A 263 -16.21 9.02 13.50
C ARG A 263 -17.13 8.50 12.40
N GLN A 264 -16.62 8.41 11.17
CA GLN A 264 -17.36 7.85 10.02
C GLN A 264 -17.78 6.40 10.30
N LEU A 265 -16.88 5.58 10.86
CA LEU A 265 -17.17 4.20 11.21
C LEU A 265 -18.33 4.09 12.22
N LEU A 266 -18.32 4.89 13.29
CA LEU A 266 -19.29 4.81 14.37
C LEU A 266 -20.59 5.57 14.07
N CYS A 267 -20.52 6.71 13.38
CA CYS A 267 -21.68 7.57 13.15
C CYS A 267 -22.41 7.26 11.84
N ASP A 268 -21.70 6.74 10.82
CA ASP A 268 -22.28 6.48 9.51
C ASP A 268 -22.33 4.98 9.19
N SER A 269 -21.19 4.28 9.19
CA SER A 269 -21.13 2.87 8.75
C SER A 269 -21.86 1.91 9.70
N ALA A 270 -21.70 2.04 11.01
CA ALA A 270 -22.34 1.14 11.96
C ALA A 270 -23.87 1.30 11.98
N PRO A 271 -24.46 2.51 12.03
CA PRO A 271 -25.91 2.70 11.93
C PRO A 271 -26.49 2.20 10.59
N GLU A 272 -25.81 2.43 9.48
CA GLU A 272 -26.23 1.94 8.16
C GLU A 272 -26.29 0.41 8.14
N ARG A 273 -25.23 -0.28 8.62
CA ARG A 273 -25.21 -1.75 8.74
C ARG A 273 -26.31 -2.30 9.65
N VAL A 274 -26.62 -1.62 10.73
CA VAL A 274 -27.76 -1.98 11.58
C VAL A 274 -29.06 -1.82 10.81
N GLY A 275 -29.24 -0.72 10.08
CA GLY A 275 -30.40 -0.49 9.22
C GLY A 275 -30.58 -1.58 8.14
N ASP A 276 -29.48 -1.99 7.50
CA ASP A 276 -29.48 -3.06 6.49
C ASP A 276 -29.84 -4.42 7.09
N LEU A 277 -29.34 -4.72 8.30
CA LEU A 277 -29.71 -5.94 9.03
C LEU A 277 -31.19 -5.97 9.42
N VAL A 278 -31.77 -4.84 9.75
CA VAL A 278 -33.22 -4.75 10.04
C VAL A 278 -34.04 -4.95 8.78
N ARG A 279 -33.61 -4.40 7.63
CA ARG A 279 -34.31 -4.53 6.34
C ARG A 279 -34.13 -5.89 5.70
N SER A 280 -32.93 -6.46 5.82
CA SER A 280 -32.53 -7.72 5.18
C SER A 280 -31.61 -8.53 6.12
N PRO A 281 -32.18 -9.24 7.10
CA PRO A 281 -31.40 -10.02 8.07
C PRO A 281 -30.54 -11.09 7.37
N SER A 282 -29.24 -11.13 7.69
CA SER A 282 -28.32 -12.13 7.18
C SER A 282 -27.23 -12.48 8.19
N VAL A 283 -26.78 -13.73 8.19
CA VAL A 283 -25.67 -14.17 9.03
C VAL A 283 -24.40 -13.41 8.69
N ALA A 284 -24.12 -13.20 7.41
CA ALA A 284 -22.97 -12.43 6.95
C ALA A 284 -22.99 -10.99 7.48
N GLY A 285 -24.15 -10.31 7.42
CA GLY A 285 -24.30 -8.96 7.94
C GLY A 285 -24.08 -8.89 9.45
N CYS A 286 -24.61 -9.87 10.22
CA CYS A 286 -24.34 -9.95 11.66
C CYS A 286 -22.85 -10.14 11.96
N LEU A 287 -22.17 -11.02 11.22
CA LEU A 287 -20.73 -11.25 11.38
C LEU A 287 -19.90 -10.03 11.01
N GLN A 288 -20.27 -9.31 9.93
CA GLN A 288 -19.60 -8.08 9.53
C GLN A 288 -19.75 -6.97 10.57
N LEU A 289 -20.95 -6.81 11.16
CA LEU A 289 -21.18 -5.83 12.21
C LEU A 289 -20.36 -6.18 13.47
N LEU A 290 -20.33 -7.47 13.86
CA LEU A 290 -19.50 -7.94 14.95
C LEU A 290 -18.01 -7.68 14.69
N ALA A 291 -17.53 -8.05 13.51
CA ALA A 291 -16.13 -7.86 13.10
C ALA A 291 -15.75 -6.38 13.09
N LEU A 292 -16.65 -5.47 12.67
CA LEU A 292 -16.44 -4.03 12.71
C LEU A 292 -16.08 -3.56 14.11
N PHE A 293 -16.87 -3.94 15.14
CA PHE A 293 -16.58 -3.53 16.51
C PHE A 293 -15.36 -4.24 17.10
N VAL A 294 -15.18 -5.54 16.83
CA VAL A 294 -14.02 -6.31 17.34
C VAL A 294 -12.72 -5.73 16.77
N LEU A 295 -12.62 -5.55 15.46
CA LEU A 295 -11.41 -5.03 14.82
C LEU A 295 -11.12 -3.60 15.26
N THR A 296 -12.14 -2.75 15.40
CA THR A 296 -11.98 -1.40 15.98
C THR A 296 -11.40 -1.45 17.39
N GLY A 297 -11.94 -2.31 18.26
CA GLY A 297 -11.44 -2.49 19.62
C GLY A 297 -10.01 -3.01 19.67
N VAL A 298 -9.64 -3.93 18.75
CA VAL A 298 -8.28 -4.48 18.63
C VAL A 298 -7.28 -3.42 18.15
N VAL A 299 -7.65 -2.61 17.16
CA VAL A 299 -6.81 -1.45 16.72
C VAL A 299 -6.60 -0.49 17.90
N GLY A 300 -7.66 -0.17 18.65
CA GLY A 300 -7.56 0.66 19.85
C GLY A 300 -6.65 0.06 20.93
N ALA A 301 -6.71 -1.26 21.14
CA ALA A 301 -5.83 -1.96 22.09
C ALA A 301 -4.37 -1.90 21.64
N GLY A 302 -4.09 -2.09 20.36
CA GLY A 302 -2.74 -1.94 19.78
C GLY A 302 -2.19 -0.53 19.95
N TYR A 303 -3.03 0.49 19.70
CA TYR A 303 -2.67 1.89 19.93
C TYR A 303 -2.31 2.16 21.40
N LEU A 304 -3.15 1.71 22.34
CA LEU A 304 -2.89 1.86 23.79
C LEU A 304 -1.63 1.11 24.24
N TYR A 305 -1.37 -0.08 23.67
CA TYR A 305 -0.10 -0.77 23.88
C TYR A 305 1.07 0.06 23.38
N GLY A 306 0.94 0.67 22.19
CA GLY A 306 1.92 1.60 21.63
C GLY A 306 2.23 2.78 22.58
N VAL A 307 1.24 3.31 23.29
CA VAL A 307 1.46 4.36 24.31
C VAL A 307 2.40 3.90 25.42
N THR A 308 2.38 2.62 25.79
CA THR A 308 3.31 2.09 26.82
C THR A 308 4.73 1.88 26.31
N VAL A 309 4.93 1.77 25.00
CA VAL A 309 6.21 1.48 24.36
C VAL A 309 6.88 2.75 23.83
N TRP A 310 6.10 3.66 23.26
CA TRP A 310 6.59 4.90 22.66
C TRP A 310 6.55 6.12 23.60
N GLY A 311 5.89 6.00 24.75
CA GLY A 311 5.74 7.06 25.76
C GLY A 311 4.62 8.01 25.39
#